data_e38e2d5d4ed30939aab3cb79a0fffb36
#
_entry.id   e38e2d5d4ed30939aab3cb79a0fffb36
#
_cell.length_a   1.000
_cell.length_b   1.000
_cell.length_c   1.000
_cell.angle_alpha   90.00
_cell.angle_beta   90.00
_cell.angle_gamma   90.00
#
_symmetry.space_group_name_H-M   'P 1'
#
loop_
_entity.id
_entity.type
_entity.pdbx_description
1 polymer ?
#
loop_
_entity_poly.entity_id
_entity_poly.type
_entity_poly.pdbx_seq_one_letter_code
_entity_poly.pdbx_strand_id
1 'polypeptide(L)'
;QVTIGNKTGKEWADETIEQLKSMPNVVVKNRSQVFGYYDHNMMVMFERTKDHIKSPSEYIPRQKLWYIRAKEVVVSTGSIERPLIFGNNDRPGILLASAAKEYIKKYGVLIGKKPIVFTNNDSAYDTAIEFKKNGVSPLVVDVRKNSESTVVKEAKDLGIDIKFSHGVANANGYLKVNSATVGKLNDGRSGYENLEDVPCDCICVSGNWTPTVHLSSQSGNKLKFDEIISAFIPNQSRQNETAVGSANGSFTLRKSLEDGFNKGFEVSNKLTKKNIKSEPPSSNEKDYGEHEKFWCMPLPKNKNYKRCVDFQNDVYVSDIELAIREGFRSIEHVKRYTTLGMATDQGKTSNLNGLQLVSNIENKIVPEVGHTTFRPPYTPVTIGTIVGREVGKHYRPTRKSPIHSWHEKNNAVFVDAGLWLRPRYYKQGNETLQEAAKREAANVRKNVGICDVT
;
A
#
# COMPACT_ATOMS: atom_id res chain seq x y z
N GLN A 1 0.49 25.48 -16.46
CA GLN A 1 1.14 24.92 -15.26
C GLN A 1 0.26 25.24 -14.06
N VAL A 2 0.03 24.25 -13.17
CA VAL A 2 -0.74 24.47 -11.93
C VAL A 2 0.09 25.34 -10.97
N THR A 3 -0.53 26.38 -10.41
CA THR A 3 0.08 27.30 -9.44
C THR A 3 -0.70 27.30 -8.14
N ILE A 4 0.00 27.63 -7.06
CA ILE A 4 -0.56 27.91 -5.73
C ILE A 4 -0.24 29.39 -5.45
N GLY A 5 -1.28 30.21 -5.45
CA GLY A 5 -1.10 31.65 -5.57
C GLY A 5 -0.32 32.02 -6.87
N ASN A 6 0.78 32.74 -6.74
CA ASN A 6 1.62 33.14 -7.87
C ASN A 6 2.85 32.23 -8.08
N LYS A 7 2.95 31.08 -7.39
CA LYS A 7 4.10 30.19 -7.42
C LYS A 7 3.74 28.85 -8.06
N THR A 8 4.70 28.21 -8.70
CA THR A 8 4.52 26.80 -9.07
C THR A 8 4.35 25.94 -7.84
N GLY A 9 3.68 24.79 -7.97
CA GLY A 9 3.49 23.88 -6.83
C GLY A 9 4.83 23.45 -6.19
N LYS A 10 5.91 23.33 -6.99
CA LYS A 10 7.24 23.00 -6.49
C LYS A 10 7.84 24.14 -5.67
N GLU A 11 7.84 25.36 -6.18
CA GLU A 11 8.36 26.54 -5.48
C GLU A 11 7.63 26.74 -4.15
N TRP A 12 6.30 26.64 -4.16
CA TRP A 12 5.50 26.76 -2.96
C TRP A 12 5.86 25.70 -1.92
N ALA A 13 6.02 24.43 -2.34
CA ALA A 13 6.38 23.34 -1.46
C ALA A 13 7.79 23.49 -0.87
N ASP A 14 8.79 23.85 -1.71
CA ASP A 14 10.17 24.03 -1.29
C ASP A 14 10.28 25.16 -0.26
N GLU A 15 9.64 26.31 -0.49
CA GLU A 15 9.62 27.42 0.45
C GLU A 15 8.92 27.07 1.76
N THR A 16 7.78 26.37 1.69
CA THR A 16 7.05 25.92 2.89
C THR A 16 7.90 24.97 3.74
N ILE A 17 8.63 24.06 3.09
CA ILE A 17 9.54 23.13 3.79
C ILE A 17 10.68 23.88 4.46
N GLU A 18 11.28 24.88 3.79
CA GLU A 18 12.36 25.68 4.37
C GLU A 18 11.84 26.55 5.55
N GLN A 19 10.65 27.11 5.44
CA GLN A 19 10.01 27.81 6.56
C GLN A 19 9.81 26.86 7.76
N LEU A 20 9.28 25.67 7.55
CA LEU A 20 9.10 24.68 8.60
C LEU A 20 10.42 24.28 9.27
N LYS A 21 11.48 24.06 8.48
CA LYS A 21 12.81 23.74 8.98
C LYS A 21 13.45 24.85 9.82
N SER A 22 13.12 26.10 9.53
CA SER A 22 13.62 27.26 10.28
C SER A 22 12.96 27.44 11.67
N MET A 23 11.83 26.78 11.91
CA MET A 23 11.10 26.87 13.19
C MET A 23 11.74 25.95 14.23
N PRO A 24 12.16 26.48 15.42
CA PRO A 24 12.89 25.68 16.41
C PRO A 24 12.05 24.59 17.06
N ASN A 25 10.73 24.69 17.00
CA ASN A 25 9.77 23.72 17.54
C ASN A 25 9.25 22.71 16.50
N VAL A 26 9.78 22.74 15.27
CA VAL A 26 9.38 21.84 14.18
C VAL A 26 10.53 20.89 13.83
N VAL A 27 10.22 19.60 13.71
CA VAL A 27 11.18 18.58 13.28
C VAL A 27 10.71 17.94 12.00
N VAL A 28 11.43 18.18 10.91
CA VAL A 28 11.18 17.56 9.59
C VAL A 28 12.07 16.34 9.42
N LYS A 29 11.47 15.18 9.28
CA LYS A 29 12.15 13.89 9.10
C LYS A 29 12.04 13.38 7.67
N ASN A 30 13.06 13.61 6.86
CA ASN A 30 13.16 13.05 5.52
C ASN A 30 13.55 11.56 5.57
N ARG A 31 13.27 10.82 4.49
CA ARG A 31 13.57 9.37 4.37
C ARG A 31 13.06 8.53 5.54
N SER A 32 11.94 8.99 6.12
CA SER A 32 11.30 8.39 7.28
C SER A 32 9.89 7.95 6.92
N GLN A 33 9.48 6.79 7.42
CA GLN A 33 8.19 6.22 7.12
C GLN A 33 7.54 5.64 8.36
N VAL A 34 6.34 6.12 8.68
CA VAL A 34 5.48 5.50 9.69
C VAL A 34 4.91 4.21 9.09
N PHE A 35 5.11 3.10 9.77
CA PHE A 35 4.65 1.79 9.30
C PHE A 35 3.64 1.11 10.23
N GLY A 36 3.41 1.67 11.41
CA GLY A 36 2.43 1.17 12.36
C GLY A 36 1.83 2.28 13.21
N TYR A 37 0.54 2.17 13.48
CA TYR A 37 -0.21 3.05 14.37
C TYR A 37 -0.94 2.19 15.40
N TYR A 38 -0.65 2.43 16.67
CA TYR A 38 -1.07 1.63 17.81
C TYR A 38 -1.85 2.47 18.81
N ASP A 39 -2.35 1.84 19.86
CA ASP A 39 -3.11 2.50 20.92
C ASP A 39 -2.37 3.68 21.56
N HIS A 40 -3.13 4.60 22.13
CA HIS A 40 -2.65 5.82 22.79
C HIS A 40 -1.85 6.75 21.87
N ASN A 41 -2.27 6.89 20.63
CA ASN A 41 -1.58 7.69 19.60
C ASN A 41 -0.09 7.36 19.48
N MET A 42 0.26 6.08 19.62
CA MET A 42 1.62 5.62 19.43
C MET A 42 1.84 5.21 17.98
N MET A 43 2.77 5.86 17.32
CA MET A 43 3.24 5.52 15.98
C MET A 43 4.64 4.96 16.03
N VAL A 44 4.92 4.00 15.14
CA VAL A 44 6.27 3.48 14.93
C VAL A 44 6.73 3.85 13.54
N MET A 45 7.92 4.45 13.49
CA MET A 45 8.51 5.00 12.28
C MET A 45 9.96 4.51 12.13
N PHE A 46 10.37 4.15 10.93
CA PHE A 46 11.79 3.98 10.62
C PHE A 46 12.34 5.15 9.81
N GLU A 47 13.58 5.52 10.09
CA GLU A 47 14.36 6.53 9.39
C GLU A 47 15.58 5.89 8.75
N ARG A 48 15.78 6.09 7.43
CA ARG A 48 16.99 5.68 6.70
C ARG A 48 18.05 6.77 6.84
N THR A 49 19.06 6.53 7.66
CA THR A 49 20.03 7.57 8.02
C THR A 49 21.33 7.51 7.23
N LYS A 50 21.63 6.38 6.58
CA LYS A 50 22.95 6.10 5.99
C LYS A 50 22.94 5.87 4.48
N ASP A 51 21.88 5.27 3.93
CA ASP A 51 21.84 4.77 2.55
C ASP A 51 22.06 5.85 1.46
N HIS A 52 21.82 7.12 1.78
CA HIS A 52 21.98 8.26 0.87
C HIS A 52 23.35 8.96 1.00
N ILE A 53 24.20 8.53 1.93
CA ILE A 53 25.50 9.12 2.19
C ILE A 53 26.56 8.30 1.46
N LYS A 54 27.35 8.92 0.60
CA LYS A 54 28.37 8.24 -0.21
C LYS A 54 29.45 7.56 0.64
N SER A 55 29.90 8.24 1.72
CA SER A 55 30.91 7.73 2.65
C SER A 55 30.44 7.96 4.09
N PRO A 56 29.52 7.12 4.59
CA PRO A 56 28.96 7.33 5.92
C PRO A 56 29.95 6.92 7.01
N SER A 57 29.98 7.65 8.14
CA SER A 57 30.70 7.23 9.33
C SER A 57 30.23 5.85 9.80
N GLU A 58 31.16 5.04 10.30
CA GLU A 58 30.89 3.71 10.83
C GLU A 58 29.87 3.73 11.98
N TYR A 59 29.94 4.78 12.80
CA TYR A 59 29.07 4.96 13.99
C TYR A 59 27.63 5.42 13.68
N ILE A 60 27.33 5.80 12.42
CA ILE A 60 25.95 6.12 12.02
C ILE A 60 25.20 4.80 11.77
N PRO A 61 24.11 4.52 12.49
CA PRO A 61 23.30 3.34 12.21
C PRO A 61 22.67 3.46 10.81
N ARG A 62 22.50 2.35 10.10
CA ARG A 62 21.87 2.37 8.77
C ARG A 62 20.42 2.85 8.83
N GLN A 63 19.71 2.44 9.87
CA GLN A 63 18.31 2.79 10.11
C GLN A 63 18.10 3.07 11.61
N LYS A 64 17.12 3.92 11.92
CA LYS A 64 16.65 4.19 13.28
C LYS A 64 15.18 3.87 13.40
N LEU A 65 14.80 3.22 14.48
CA LEU A 65 13.42 3.02 14.87
C LEU A 65 13.01 4.12 15.86
N TRP A 66 11.87 4.74 15.58
CA TRP A 66 11.29 5.79 16.40
C TRP A 66 9.95 5.33 16.96
N TYR A 67 9.78 5.44 18.25
CA TYR A 67 8.49 5.32 18.92
C TYR A 67 8.01 6.74 19.22
N ILE A 68 6.90 7.13 18.59
CA ILE A 68 6.36 8.48 18.68
C ILE A 68 5.00 8.41 19.33
N ARG A 69 4.83 9.12 20.45
CA ARG A 69 3.53 9.31 21.10
C ARG A 69 3.12 10.77 20.96
N ALA A 70 1.99 11.03 20.31
CA ALA A 70 1.50 12.36 20.00
C ALA A 70 0.18 12.67 20.74
N LYS A 71 -0.08 13.94 21.02
CA LYS A 71 -1.38 14.39 21.53
C LYS A 71 -2.43 14.38 20.43
N GLU A 72 -2.06 14.80 19.23
CA GLU A 72 -2.88 14.81 18.04
C GLU A 72 -2.06 14.29 16.85
N VAL A 73 -2.71 13.59 15.94
CA VAL A 73 -2.11 13.04 14.72
C VAL A 73 -2.90 13.49 13.52
N VAL A 74 -2.22 14.05 12.52
CA VAL A 74 -2.81 14.37 11.23
C VAL A 74 -2.23 13.43 10.20
N VAL A 75 -3.07 12.59 9.61
CA VAL A 75 -2.69 11.57 8.62
C VAL A 75 -2.90 12.14 7.21
N SER A 76 -1.81 12.40 6.49
CA SER A 76 -1.81 12.90 5.10
C SER A 76 -1.10 11.93 4.16
N THR A 77 -1.47 10.67 4.23
CA THR A 77 -0.82 9.55 3.52
C THR A 77 -1.14 9.48 2.03
N GLY A 78 -2.01 10.35 1.55
CA GLY A 78 -2.32 10.44 0.13
C GLY A 78 -3.25 9.32 -0.36
N SER A 79 -3.21 9.07 -1.66
CA SER A 79 -3.98 8.04 -2.35
C SER A 79 -3.09 7.30 -3.35
N ILE A 80 -3.52 6.13 -3.78
CA ILE A 80 -2.83 5.28 -4.76
C ILE A 80 -3.77 5.06 -5.94
N GLU A 81 -3.23 5.21 -7.15
CA GLU A 81 -3.97 4.93 -8.38
C GLU A 81 -4.31 3.44 -8.46
N ARG A 82 -5.54 3.12 -8.82
CA ARG A 82 -6.07 1.77 -8.93
C ARG A 82 -6.04 1.32 -10.40
N PRO A 83 -5.61 0.09 -10.72
CA PRO A 83 -5.69 -0.43 -12.08
C PRO A 83 -7.12 -0.81 -12.47
N LEU A 84 -7.41 -0.85 -13.78
CA LEU A 84 -8.54 -1.56 -14.35
C LEU A 84 -8.16 -3.02 -14.60
N ILE A 85 -9.14 -3.92 -14.49
CA ILE A 85 -8.96 -5.35 -14.68
C ILE A 85 -9.43 -5.74 -16.08
N PHE A 86 -8.56 -6.37 -16.87
CA PHE A 86 -8.85 -6.84 -18.24
C PHE A 86 -7.99 -8.05 -18.60
N GLY A 87 -8.17 -8.63 -19.76
CA GLY A 87 -7.46 -9.84 -20.18
C GLY A 87 -5.95 -9.65 -20.25
N ASN A 88 -5.19 -10.55 -19.59
CA ASN A 88 -3.73 -10.56 -19.55
C ASN A 88 -3.11 -9.22 -19.09
N ASN A 89 -3.76 -8.55 -18.14
CA ASN A 89 -3.33 -7.25 -17.60
C ASN A 89 -2.08 -7.32 -16.72
N ASP A 90 -1.50 -8.48 -16.52
CA ASP A 90 -0.23 -8.75 -15.84
C ASP A 90 0.98 -8.77 -16.79
N ARG A 91 0.77 -8.53 -18.08
CA ARG A 91 1.83 -8.59 -19.09
C ARG A 91 2.81 -7.41 -18.97
N PRO A 92 4.14 -7.64 -19.12
CA PRO A 92 5.13 -6.56 -19.15
C PRO A 92 4.80 -5.50 -20.23
N GLY A 93 4.92 -4.22 -19.85
CA GLY A 93 4.51 -3.08 -20.66
C GLY A 93 3.16 -2.47 -20.23
N ILE A 94 2.53 -3.04 -19.18
CA ILE A 94 1.33 -2.48 -18.56
C ILE A 94 1.73 -1.84 -17.23
N LEU A 95 1.32 -0.61 -17.01
CA LEU A 95 1.64 0.13 -15.79
C LEU A 95 0.54 1.17 -15.48
N LEU A 96 0.55 1.72 -14.29
CA LEU A 96 -0.36 2.80 -13.91
C LEU A 96 -0.08 4.07 -14.71
N ALA A 97 -1.12 4.82 -15.05
CA ALA A 97 -1.00 6.04 -15.84
C ALA A 97 -0.19 7.12 -15.11
N SER A 98 -0.36 7.25 -13.79
CA SER A 98 0.44 8.17 -12.98
C SER A 98 1.93 7.81 -12.96
N ALA A 99 2.26 6.50 -12.95
CA ALA A 99 3.65 6.06 -13.02
C ALA A 99 4.29 6.43 -14.36
N ALA A 100 3.55 6.26 -15.47
CA ALA A 100 4.00 6.70 -16.78
C ALA A 100 4.31 8.20 -16.83
N LYS A 101 3.41 9.02 -16.28
CA LYS A 101 3.59 10.48 -16.17
C LYS A 101 4.83 10.83 -15.33
N GLU A 102 5.06 10.14 -14.21
CA GLU A 102 6.25 10.33 -13.38
C GLU A 102 7.55 9.99 -14.12
N TYR A 103 7.58 8.88 -14.87
CA TYR A 103 8.74 8.54 -15.70
C TYR A 103 9.08 9.66 -16.68
N ILE A 104 8.09 10.22 -17.37
CA ILE A 104 8.29 11.29 -18.33
C ILE A 104 8.75 12.58 -17.61
N LYS A 105 8.00 13.05 -16.62
CA LYS A 105 8.22 14.35 -15.99
C LYS A 105 9.44 14.41 -15.09
N LYS A 106 9.70 13.36 -14.33
CA LYS A 106 10.72 13.36 -13.30
C LYS A 106 12.05 12.79 -13.78
N TYR A 107 11.97 11.80 -14.67
CA TYR A 107 13.17 11.08 -15.13
C TYR A 107 13.50 11.31 -16.62
N GLY A 108 12.63 12.00 -17.37
CA GLY A 108 12.82 12.23 -18.80
C GLY A 108 12.77 10.95 -19.65
N VAL A 109 12.06 9.93 -19.18
CA VAL A 109 12.00 8.61 -19.83
C VAL A 109 10.63 8.38 -20.45
N LEU A 110 10.57 8.22 -21.76
CA LEU A 110 9.40 7.73 -22.47
C LEU A 110 9.34 6.20 -22.37
N ILE A 111 8.25 5.67 -21.81
CA ILE A 111 8.07 4.24 -21.57
C ILE A 111 7.59 3.46 -22.79
N GLY A 112 7.21 4.16 -23.87
CA GLY A 112 6.76 3.58 -25.14
C GLY A 112 6.63 4.63 -26.22
N LYS A 113 6.53 4.15 -27.48
CA LYS A 113 6.34 4.98 -28.68
C LYS A 113 4.92 4.91 -29.23
N LYS A 114 4.14 3.90 -28.83
CA LYS A 114 2.74 3.69 -29.21
C LYS A 114 1.91 3.40 -27.95
N PRO A 115 1.76 4.37 -27.02
CA PRO A 115 1.04 4.15 -25.78
C PRO A 115 -0.47 4.14 -25.99
N ILE A 116 -1.14 3.23 -25.26
CA ILE A 116 -2.57 3.31 -25.00
C ILE A 116 -2.75 3.80 -23.56
N VAL A 117 -3.59 4.82 -23.36
CA VAL A 117 -4.03 5.26 -22.02
C VAL A 117 -5.45 4.74 -21.82
N PHE A 118 -5.60 3.77 -20.92
CA PHE A 118 -6.86 3.10 -20.65
C PHE A 118 -7.44 3.55 -19.31
N THR A 119 -8.66 4.10 -19.32
CA THR A 119 -9.20 4.78 -18.14
C THR A 119 -10.72 4.73 -18.01
N ASN A 120 -11.18 5.02 -16.77
CA ASN A 120 -12.57 5.33 -16.40
C ASN A 120 -12.71 6.72 -15.76
N ASN A 121 -11.67 7.56 -15.81
CA ASN A 121 -11.62 8.84 -15.11
C ASN A 121 -10.71 9.86 -15.81
N ASP A 122 -10.81 11.12 -15.42
CA ASP A 122 -10.08 12.22 -16.07
C ASP A 122 -8.59 12.31 -15.73
N SER A 123 -8.15 11.80 -14.58
CA SER A 123 -6.76 11.99 -14.14
C SER A 123 -5.73 11.36 -15.09
N ALA A 124 -6.13 10.32 -15.85
CA ALA A 124 -5.29 9.67 -16.85
C ALA A 124 -5.00 10.55 -18.09
N TYR A 125 -5.87 11.52 -18.37
CA TYR A 125 -5.67 12.41 -19.51
C TYR A 125 -4.43 13.29 -19.36
N ASP A 126 -4.04 13.62 -18.13
CA ASP A 126 -2.75 14.26 -17.88
C ASP A 126 -1.57 13.45 -18.42
N THR A 127 -1.63 12.12 -18.31
CA THR A 127 -0.60 11.24 -18.87
C THR A 127 -0.61 11.26 -20.40
N ALA A 128 -1.79 11.23 -21.01
CA ALA A 128 -1.92 11.33 -22.45
C ALA A 128 -1.40 12.67 -23.00
N ILE A 129 -1.73 13.76 -22.31
CA ILE A 129 -1.24 15.11 -22.65
C ILE A 129 0.29 15.17 -22.50
N GLU A 130 0.85 14.54 -21.47
CA GLU A 130 2.31 14.52 -21.26
C GLU A 130 3.03 13.75 -22.37
N PHE A 131 2.50 12.60 -22.81
CA PHE A 131 3.02 11.89 -23.99
C PHE A 131 3.00 12.80 -25.23
N LYS A 132 1.88 13.47 -25.49
CA LYS A 132 1.71 14.34 -26.65
C LYS A 132 2.70 15.52 -26.65
N LYS A 133 2.90 16.15 -25.48
CA LYS A 133 3.89 17.22 -25.30
C LYS A 133 5.33 16.77 -25.54
N ASN A 134 5.60 15.48 -25.40
CA ASN A 134 6.91 14.88 -25.68
C ASN A 134 7.00 14.17 -27.04
N GLY A 135 6.13 14.55 -27.99
CA GLY A 135 6.19 14.10 -29.38
C GLY A 135 5.63 12.71 -29.65
N VAL A 136 4.93 12.09 -28.68
CA VAL A 136 4.30 10.77 -28.84
C VAL A 136 2.79 10.95 -28.83
N SER A 137 2.10 10.40 -29.84
CA SER A 137 0.63 10.45 -29.92
C SER A 137 0.03 9.20 -29.28
N PRO A 138 -0.59 9.32 -28.07
CA PRO A 138 -1.29 8.22 -27.44
C PRO A 138 -2.68 8.01 -28.03
N LEU A 139 -3.21 6.78 -27.93
CA LEU A 139 -4.64 6.52 -28.01
C LEU A 139 -5.22 6.50 -26.59
N VAL A 140 -6.29 7.26 -26.34
CA VAL A 140 -7.05 7.14 -25.10
C VAL A 140 -8.25 6.21 -25.33
N VAL A 141 -8.37 5.17 -24.49
CA VAL A 141 -9.52 4.27 -24.44
C VAL A 141 -10.25 4.54 -23.12
N ASP A 142 -11.44 5.12 -23.21
CA ASP A 142 -12.23 5.54 -22.07
C ASP A 142 -13.54 4.77 -21.99
N VAL A 143 -13.80 4.13 -20.86
CA VAL A 143 -15.03 3.35 -20.67
C VAL A 143 -16.27 4.23 -20.51
N ARG A 144 -16.13 5.51 -20.20
CA ARG A 144 -17.24 6.46 -20.08
C ARG A 144 -17.86 6.76 -21.43
N LYS A 145 -19.13 7.16 -21.42
CA LYS A 145 -19.84 7.56 -22.65
C LYS A 145 -19.29 8.88 -23.23
N ASN A 146 -18.89 9.80 -22.36
CA ASN A 146 -18.27 11.08 -22.69
C ASN A 146 -17.63 11.70 -21.44
N SER A 147 -16.89 12.77 -21.62
CA SER A 147 -16.48 13.71 -20.57
C SER A 147 -16.26 15.09 -21.20
N GLU A 148 -16.73 16.12 -20.48
CA GLU A 148 -16.66 17.53 -20.90
C GLU A 148 -15.75 18.34 -19.97
N SER A 149 -14.93 17.68 -19.16
CA SER A 149 -13.99 18.34 -18.25
C SER A 149 -12.90 19.11 -19.01
N THR A 150 -12.30 20.08 -18.33
CA THR A 150 -11.26 20.95 -18.91
C THR A 150 -10.06 20.15 -19.41
N VAL A 151 -9.65 19.09 -18.68
CA VAL A 151 -8.51 18.27 -19.09
C VAL A 151 -8.80 17.43 -20.33
N VAL A 152 -10.03 16.95 -20.50
CA VAL A 152 -10.44 16.21 -21.70
C VAL A 152 -10.52 17.13 -22.92
N LYS A 153 -11.01 18.36 -22.74
CA LYS A 153 -11.01 19.39 -23.80
C LYS A 153 -9.58 19.70 -24.25
N GLU A 154 -8.64 19.93 -23.31
CA GLU A 154 -7.22 20.13 -23.65
C GLU A 154 -6.65 18.95 -24.46
N ALA A 155 -7.00 17.70 -24.10
CA ALA A 155 -6.54 16.52 -24.84
C ALA A 155 -7.08 16.50 -26.28
N LYS A 156 -8.38 16.86 -26.47
CA LYS A 156 -9.00 16.99 -27.79
C LYS A 156 -8.32 18.08 -28.63
N ASP A 157 -8.08 19.25 -28.03
CA ASP A 157 -7.44 20.41 -28.68
C ASP A 157 -6.00 20.10 -29.11
N LEU A 158 -5.30 19.24 -28.39
CA LEU A 158 -3.98 18.73 -28.75
C LEU A 158 -4.01 17.65 -29.84
N GLY A 159 -5.19 17.28 -30.32
CA GLY A 159 -5.35 16.24 -31.35
C GLY A 159 -5.00 14.84 -30.85
N ILE A 160 -5.34 14.52 -29.59
CA ILE A 160 -5.23 13.17 -29.04
C ILE A 160 -6.47 12.38 -29.47
N ASP A 161 -6.27 11.17 -30.02
CA ASP A 161 -7.36 10.28 -30.39
C ASP A 161 -8.00 9.64 -29.14
N ILE A 162 -9.34 9.75 -29.02
CA ILE A 162 -10.10 9.32 -27.85
C ILE A 162 -11.26 8.44 -28.30
N LYS A 163 -11.27 7.20 -27.81
CA LYS A 163 -12.38 6.24 -28.01
C LYS A 163 -13.22 6.15 -26.72
N PHE A 164 -14.32 6.88 -26.69
CA PHE A 164 -15.31 6.79 -25.61
C PHE A 164 -16.19 5.55 -25.73
N SER A 165 -16.75 5.06 -24.63
CA SER A 165 -17.52 3.81 -24.53
C SER A 165 -16.71 2.59 -25.00
N HIS A 166 -15.41 2.62 -24.92
CA HIS A 166 -14.52 1.52 -25.29
C HIS A 166 -13.79 0.96 -24.09
N GLY A 167 -13.45 -0.32 -24.17
CA GLY A 167 -12.61 -0.99 -23.20
C GLY A 167 -11.50 -1.79 -23.85
N VAL A 168 -10.42 -1.98 -23.12
CA VAL A 168 -9.37 -2.94 -23.49
C VAL A 168 -9.84 -4.32 -23.02
N ALA A 169 -10.13 -5.20 -23.96
CA ALA A 169 -10.57 -6.56 -23.68
C ALA A 169 -9.40 -7.48 -23.32
N ASN A 170 -8.24 -7.26 -23.97
CA ASN A 170 -7.06 -8.09 -23.79
C ASN A 170 -5.77 -7.35 -24.17
N ALA A 171 -4.68 -7.65 -23.46
CA ALA A 171 -3.33 -7.29 -23.89
C ALA A 171 -2.69 -8.47 -24.62
N ASN A 172 -2.25 -8.23 -25.86
CA ASN A 172 -1.62 -9.23 -26.71
C ASN A 172 -0.10 -9.13 -26.66
N GLY A 173 0.59 -10.24 -26.95
CA GLY A 173 2.05 -10.34 -27.00
C GLY A 173 2.54 -11.60 -26.28
N TYR A 174 3.84 -11.84 -26.26
CA TYR A 174 4.46 -12.99 -25.60
C TYR A 174 5.29 -12.54 -24.39
N LEU A 175 6.45 -11.95 -24.60
CA LEU A 175 7.31 -11.43 -23.51
C LEU A 175 6.88 -10.05 -23.00
N LYS A 176 6.21 -9.28 -23.85
CA LYS A 176 5.70 -7.94 -23.57
C LYS A 176 4.49 -7.64 -24.43
N VAL A 177 3.77 -6.59 -24.09
CA VAL A 177 2.67 -6.07 -24.91
C VAL A 177 3.18 -5.67 -26.30
N ASN A 178 2.45 -6.06 -27.34
CA ASN A 178 2.67 -5.64 -28.73
C ASN A 178 1.39 -5.11 -29.41
N SER A 179 0.22 -5.42 -28.87
CA SER A 179 -1.06 -4.85 -29.25
C SER A 179 -2.07 -5.00 -28.11
N ALA A 180 -3.18 -4.29 -28.20
CA ALA A 180 -4.33 -4.44 -27.31
C ALA A 180 -5.57 -4.72 -28.15
N THR A 181 -6.39 -5.68 -27.72
CA THR A 181 -7.73 -5.89 -28.29
C THR A 181 -8.67 -4.88 -27.65
N VAL A 182 -9.15 -3.93 -28.41
CA VAL A 182 -10.03 -2.84 -27.99
C VAL A 182 -11.40 -3.03 -28.63
N GLY A 183 -12.46 -2.75 -27.87
CA GLY A 183 -13.81 -2.84 -28.41
C GLY A 183 -14.76 -1.85 -27.76
N LYS A 184 -15.80 -1.48 -28.50
CA LYS A 184 -16.90 -0.68 -27.96
C LYS A 184 -17.71 -1.55 -26.99
N LEU A 185 -17.93 -1.05 -25.78
CA LEU A 185 -18.76 -1.72 -24.79
C LEU A 185 -20.24 -1.64 -25.21
N ASN A 186 -20.97 -2.75 -25.11
CA ASN A 186 -22.40 -2.75 -25.33
C ASN A 186 -23.15 -1.97 -24.22
N ASP A 187 -24.41 -1.64 -24.43
CA ASP A 187 -25.18 -0.82 -23.47
C ASP A 187 -25.25 -1.42 -22.09
N GLY A 188 -25.32 -2.74 -21.96
CA GLY A 188 -25.30 -3.46 -20.69
C GLY A 188 -23.91 -3.70 -20.11
N ARG A 189 -22.83 -3.27 -20.80
CA ARG A 189 -21.41 -3.45 -20.42
C ARG A 189 -21.02 -4.89 -20.11
N SER A 190 -21.77 -5.85 -20.63
CA SER A 190 -21.52 -7.29 -20.46
C SER A 190 -20.69 -7.91 -21.58
N GLY A 191 -20.36 -7.14 -22.59
CA GLY A 191 -19.61 -7.58 -23.76
C GLY A 191 -19.17 -6.42 -24.66
N TYR A 192 -18.66 -6.77 -25.82
CA TYR A 192 -18.12 -5.82 -26.80
C TYR A 192 -18.82 -5.92 -28.15
N GLU A 193 -18.88 -4.78 -28.81
CA GLU A 193 -19.14 -4.63 -30.24
C GLU A 193 -17.82 -4.33 -30.96
N ASN A 194 -17.61 -4.88 -32.13
CA ASN A 194 -16.52 -4.53 -33.09
C ASN A 194 -15.11 -4.51 -32.40
N LEU A 195 -14.66 -5.69 -31.96
CA LEU A 195 -13.30 -5.84 -31.42
C LEU A 195 -12.25 -5.64 -32.55
N GLU A 196 -11.22 -4.86 -32.24
CA GLU A 196 -10.07 -4.63 -33.10
C GLU A 196 -8.76 -4.75 -32.33
N ASP A 197 -7.70 -5.22 -32.99
CA ASP A 197 -6.35 -5.25 -32.41
C ASP A 197 -5.60 -3.97 -32.76
N VAL A 198 -5.32 -3.16 -31.77
CA VAL A 198 -4.60 -1.90 -31.87
C VAL A 198 -3.13 -2.12 -31.51
N PRO A 199 -2.19 -1.91 -32.44
CA PRO A 199 -0.76 -2.02 -32.15
C PRO A 199 -0.32 -1.03 -31.08
N CYS A 200 0.30 -1.52 -30.00
CA CYS A 200 0.86 -0.71 -28.93
C CYS A 200 2.08 -1.37 -28.31
N ASP A 201 2.93 -0.60 -27.67
CA ASP A 201 4.11 -1.09 -26.94
C ASP A 201 4.03 -0.87 -25.45
N CYS A 202 3.03 -0.12 -24.98
CA CYS A 202 2.67 -0.01 -23.56
C CYS A 202 1.19 0.36 -23.38
N ILE A 203 0.62 -0.02 -22.22
CA ILE A 203 -0.74 0.33 -21.80
C ILE A 203 -0.64 1.01 -20.43
N CYS A 204 -1.06 2.26 -20.36
CA CYS A 204 -1.09 3.07 -19.12
C CYS A 204 -2.51 3.06 -18.56
N VAL A 205 -2.69 2.45 -17.39
CA VAL A 205 -4.01 2.14 -16.86
C VAL A 205 -4.37 3.03 -15.68
N SER A 206 -5.58 3.56 -15.65
CA SER A 206 -6.13 4.29 -14.50
C SER A 206 -7.58 3.90 -14.24
N GLY A 207 -7.83 3.27 -13.09
CA GLY A 207 -9.15 2.88 -12.60
C GLY A 207 -9.61 3.74 -11.41
N ASN A 208 -9.22 5.01 -11.34
CA ASN A 208 -9.46 5.93 -10.25
C ASN A 208 -8.46 5.77 -9.08
N TRP A 209 -8.66 6.53 -8.02
CA TRP A 209 -7.77 6.64 -6.87
C TRP A 209 -8.38 6.02 -5.62
N THR A 210 -7.54 5.39 -4.81
CA THR A 210 -7.92 4.77 -3.54
C THR A 210 -7.19 5.48 -2.41
N PRO A 211 -7.91 6.09 -1.44
CA PRO A 211 -7.31 6.68 -0.26
C PRO A 211 -6.45 5.69 0.52
N THR A 212 -5.30 6.15 0.99
CA THR A 212 -4.38 5.32 1.78
C THR A 212 -4.80 5.33 3.26
N VAL A 213 -5.77 4.49 3.59
CA VAL A 213 -6.44 4.45 4.90
C VAL A 213 -5.80 3.48 5.91
N HIS A 214 -4.67 2.87 5.57
CA HIS A 214 -4.06 1.80 6.35
C HIS A 214 -3.72 2.22 7.79
N LEU A 215 -3.06 3.37 7.96
CA LEU A 215 -2.71 3.88 9.31
C LEU A 215 -3.95 4.25 10.12
N SER A 216 -4.93 4.90 9.50
CA SER A 216 -6.21 5.21 10.15
C SER A 216 -6.95 3.93 10.57
N SER A 217 -6.95 2.89 9.73
CA SER A 217 -7.53 1.59 10.10
C SER A 217 -6.78 0.94 11.26
N GLN A 218 -5.45 1.02 11.30
CA GLN A 218 -4.63 0.49 12.39
C GLN A 218 -4.87 1.22 13.73
N SER A 219 -5.17 2.53 13.69
CA SER A 219 -5.52 3.31 14.89
C SER A 219 -6.85 2.90 15.51
N GLY A 220 -7.60 2.01 14.86
CA GLY A 220 -8.94 1.60 15.25
C GLY A 220 -10.06 2.48 14.68
N ASN A 221 -9.74 3.33 13.70
CA ASN A 221 -10.72 4.13 12.96
C ASN A 221 -11.66 3.22 12.17
N LYS A 222 -12.95 3.49 12.28
CA LYS A 222 -13.95 2.84 11.42
C LYS A 222 -13.95 3.53 10.07
N LEU A 223 -13.74 2.75 9.02
CA LEU A 223 -13.83 3.24 7.66
C LEU A 223 -15.30 3.29 7.21
N LYS A 224 -15.63 4.25 6.37
CA LYS A 224 -16.92 4.30 5.65
C LYS A 224 -16.65 4.28 4.14
N PHE A 225 -17.53 3.65 3.40
CA PHE A 225 -17.51 3.71 1.95
C PHE A 225 -18.16 5.01 1.47
N ASP A 226 -17.46 5.73 0.62
CA ASP A 226 -17.97 6.92 -0.03
C ASP A 226 -18.37 6.56 -1.47
N GLU A 227 -19.66 6.70 -1.78
CA GLU A 227 -20.22 6.32 -3.07
C GLU A 227 -19.77 7.24 -4.20
N ILE A 228 -19.46 8.50 -3.91
CA ILE A 228 -19.04 9.47 -4.93
C ILE A 228 -17.67 9.10 -5.46
N ILE A 229 -16.72 8.84 -4.57
CA ILE A 229 -15.34 8.46 -4.94
C ILE A 229 -15.17 6.95 -5.10
N SER A 230 -16.20 6.16 -4.75
CA SER A 230 -16.18 4.69 -4.79
C SER A 230 -14.99 4.09 -4.07
N ALA A 231 -14.72 4.54 -2.85
CA ALA A 231 -13.60 4.11 -2.04
C ALA A 231 -13.90 4.27 -0.54
N PHE A 232 -13.13 3.58 0.30
CA PHE A 232 -13.19 3.76 1.73
C PHE A 232 -12.40 4.98 2.18
N ILE A 233 -12.97 5.75 3.09
CA ILE A 233 -12.34 6.87 3.78
C ILE A 233 -12.43 6.70 5.30
N PRO A 234 -11.55 7.34 6.09
CA PRO A 234 -11.68 7.39 7.54
C PRO A 234 -13.01 8.04 7.96
N ASN A 235 -13.65 7.52 9.00
CA ASN A 235 -14.92 8.06 9.48
C ASN A 235 -14.86 8.41 10.96
N GLN A 236 -14.87 7.40 11.84
CA GLN A 236 -14.91 7.60 13.29
C GLN A 236 -13.62 7.08 13.91
N SER A 237 -12.74 7.99 14.32
CA SER A 237 -11.52 7.63 15.01
C SER A 237 -11.80 7.29 16.47
N ARG A 238 -11.10 6.27 16.99
CA ARG A 238 -11.05 5.94 18.43
C ARG A 238 -9.99 6.74 19.18
N GLN A 239 -9.10 7.39 18.45
CA GLN A 239 -7.95 8.13 18.98
C GLN A 239 -7.97 9.57 18.48
N ASN A 240 -7.07 10.40 18.98
CA ASN A 240 -6.92 11.78 18.54
C ASN A 240 -6.20 11.81 17.18
N GLU A 241 -6.91 11.41 16.14
CA GLU A 241 -6.39 11.29 14.79
C GLU A 241 -7.38 11.92 13.81
N THR A 242 -6.85 12.61 12.81
CA THR A 242 -7.61 13.19 11.69
C THR A 242 -6.88 12.90 10.38
N ALA A 243 -7.59 12.39 9.38
CA ALA A 243 -7.06 12.25 8.03
C ALA A 243 -7.40 13.49 7.18
N VAL A 244 -6.50 13.86 6.28
CA VAL A 244 -6.62 15.04 5.41
C VAL A 244 -6.17 14.76 3.98
N GLY A 245 -6.60 15.62 3.06
CA GLY A 245 -6.23 15.53 1.65
C GLY A 245 -6.77 14.27 0.99
N SER A 246 -6.06 13.70 0.05
CA SER A 246 -6.54 12.52 -0.68
C SER A 246 -6.63 11.24 0.17
N ALA A 247 -6.00 11.19 1.34
CA ALA A 247 -6.24 10.14 2.34
C ALA A 247 -7.67 10.21 2.93
N ASN A 248 -8.32 11.38 2.84
CA ASN A 248 -9.71 11.64 3.24
C ASN A 248 -10.66 11.82 2.04
N GLY A 249 -10.22 11.44 0.82
CA GLY A 249 -11.04 11.53 -0.40
C GLY A 249 -10.99 12.89 -1.13
N SER A 250 -10.16 13.84 -0.69
CA SER A 250 -9.98 15.13 -1.36
C SER A 250 -8.92 15.01 -2.48
N PHE A 251 -9.34 14.55 -3.67
CA PHE A 251 -8.39 14.21 -4.75
C PHE A 251 -7.85 15.39 -5.55
N THR A 252 -8.47 16.57 -5.49
CA THR A 252 -7.94 17.77 -6.16
C THR A 252 -6.95 18.49 -5.26
N LEU A 253 -5.97 19.18 -5.87
CA LEU A 253 -5.00 19.98 -5.12
C LEU A 253 -5.67 21.07 -4.29
N ARG A 254 -6.67 21.77 -4.86
CA ARG A 254 -7.45 22.79 -4.17
C ARG A 254 -8.08 22.25 -2.89
N LYS A 255 -8.87 21.17 -3.01
CA LYS A 255 -9.53 20.53 -1.85
C LYS A 255 -8.53 19.99 -0.83
N SER A 256 -7.40 19.43 -1.30
CA SER A 256 -6.35 18.95 -0.40
C SER A 256 -5.68 20.06 0.39
N LEU A 257 -5.44 21.22 -0.22
CA LEU A 257 -4.91 22.40 0.46
C LEU A 257 -5.91 22.96 1.49
N GLU A 258 -7.18 23.09 1.10
CA GLU A 258 -8.26 23.55 1.99
C GLU A 258 -8.44 22.60 3.19
N ASP A 259 -8.50 21.29 2.94
CA ASP A 259 -8.69 20.27 3.96
C ASP A 259 -7.51 20.24 4.95
N GLY A 260 -6.28 20.21 4.42
CA GLY A 260 -5.06 20.22 5.25
C GLY A 260 -4.94 21.49 6.08
N PHE A 261 -5.25 22.64 5.51
CA PHE A 261 -5.23 23.93 6.19
C PHE A 261 -6.27 23.98 7.32
N ASN A 262 -7.54 23.68 7.01
CA ASN A 262 -8.63 23.75 7.97
C ASN A 262 -8.43 22.79 9.14
N LYS A 263 -7.98 21.57 8.87
CA LYS A 263 -7.71 20.57 9.92
C LYS A 263 -6.46 20.89 10.73
N GLY A 264 -5.42 21.41 10.11
CA GLY A 264 -4.24 21.92 10.83
C GLY A 264 -4.61 23.03 11.79
N PHE A 265 -5.50 23.93 11.39
CA PHE A 265 -6.06 24.99 12.20
C PHE A 265 -6.88 24.47 13.38
N GLU A 266 -7.81 23.54 13.11
CA GLU A 266 -8.65 22.90 14.13
C GLU A 266 -7.77 22.25 15.23
N VAL A 267 -6.77 21.47 14.81
CA VAL A 267 -5.82 20.81 15.72
C VAL A 267 -4.99 21.83 16.51
N SER A 268 -4.51 22.89 15.83
CA SER A 268 -3.75 23.96 16.50
C SER A 268 -4.57 24.68 17.55
N ASN A 269 -5.81 25.06 17.22
CA ASN A 269 -6.72 25.72 18.15
C ASN A 269 -7.06 24.84 19.35
N LYS A 270 -7.30 23.54 19.12
CA LYS A 270 -7.54 22.56 20.19
C LYS A 270 -6.36 22.47 21.17
N LEU A 271 -5.13 22.45 20.65
CA LEU A 271 -3.93 22.31 21.48
C LEU A 271 -3.51 23.61 22.19
N THR A 272 -3.65 24.76 21.51
CA THR A 272 -3.18 26.06 22.00
C THR A 272 -4.25 26.89 22.68
N LYS A 273 -5.53 26.51 22.54
CA LYS A 273 -6.71 27.29 22.98
C LYS A 273 -6.76 28.71 22.39
N LYS A 274 -6.10 28.92 21.26
CA LYS A 274 -6.11 30.19 20.52
C LYS A 274 -7.05 30.07 19.32
N ASN A 275 -7.78 31.12 19.02
CA ASN A 275 -8.65 31.19 17.85
C ASN A 275 -8.01 32.14 16.83
N ILE A 276 -7.07 31.62 16.05
CA ILE A 276 -6.43 32.35 14.96
C ILE A 276 -7.27 32.10 13.68
N LYS A 277 -7.47 33.07 12.84
CA LYS A 277 -8.17 32.96 11.55
C LYS A 277 -7.19 33.29 10.42
N SER A 278 -7.19 32.50 9.39
CA SER A 278 -6.45 32.74 8.15
C SER A 278 -7.18 32.02 7.00
N GLU A 279 -6.78 32.26 5.78
CA GLU A 279 -7.39 31.63 4.60
C GLU A 279 -6.48 30.55 4.01
N PRO A 280 -7.05 29.46 3.46
CA PRO A 280 -6.27 28.43 2.81
C PRO A 280 -5.61 28.98 1.52
N PRO A 281 -4.45 28.45 1.14
CA PRO A 281 -3.83 28.81 -0.12
C PRO A 281 -4.70 28.36 -1.31
N SER A 282 -4.88 29.26 -2.29
CA SER A 282 -5.67 28.99 -3.49
C SER A 282 -4.82 28.37 -4.61
N SER A 283 -5.43 27.55 -5.45
CA SER A 283 -4.80 26.99 -6.64
C SER A 283 -5.64 27.19 -7.90
N ASN A 284 -4.99 27.28 -9.05
CA ASN A 284 -5.61 27.37 -10.39
C ASN A 284 -5.75 25.99 -11.04
N GLU A 285 -5.92 24.93 -10.24
CA GLU A 285 -6.07 23.59 -10.75
C GLU A 285 -7.26 23.45 -11.69
N LYS A 286 -7.12 22.58 -12.69
CA LYS A 286 -8.19 22.23 -13.62
C LYS A 286 -9.30 21.42 -12.92
N ASP A 287 -10.52 21.54 -13.42
CA ASP A 287 -11.61 20.70 -12.95
C ASP A 287 -11.51 19.32 -13.59
N TYR A 288 -11.71 18.31 -12.77
CA TYR A 288 -11.84 16.90 -13.15
C TYR A 288 -13.31 16.49 -13.02
N GLY A 289 -13.80 15.77 -14.00
CA GLY A 289 -15.16 15.19 -13.99
C GLY A 289 -15.25 13.93 -13.14
N GLU A 290 -16.46 13.38 -13.11
CA GLU A 290 -16.74 12.14 -12.39
C GLU A 290 -16.09 10.94 -13.07
N HIS A 291 -15.78 9.92 -12.27
CA HIS A 291 -15.32 8.61 -12.78
C HIS A 291 -16.51 7.68 -13.03
N GLU A 292 -16.29 6.68 -13.86
CA GLU A 292 -17.26 5.61 -14.09
C GLU A 292 -17.01 4.45 -13.11
N LYS A 293 -18.10 3.96 -12.48
CA LYS A 293 -18.03 2.83 -11.53
C LYS A 293 -17.92 1.49 -12.27
N PHE A 294 -16.87 1.32 -13.05
CA PHE A 294 -16.65 0.14 -13.85
C PHE A 294 -15.14 -0.20 -13.92
N TRP A 295 -14.71 -1.28 -13.28
CA TRP A 295 -13.30 -1.60 -13.08
C TRP A 295 -12.85 -2.93 -13.65
N CYS A 296 -13.79 -3.83 -13.97
CA CYS A 296 -13.47 -5.15 -14.53
C CYS A 296 -14.11 -5.31 -15.90
N MET A 297 -13.27 -5.46 -16.89
CA MET A 297 -13.73 -5.60 -18.28
C MET A 297 -14.37 -6.98 -18.50
N PRO A 298 -15.46 -7.05 -19.31
CA PRO A 298 -16.05 -8.31 -19.67
C PRO A 298 -15.10 -9.12 -20.57
N LEU A 299 -15.27 -10.43 -20.60
CA LEU A 299 -14.55 -11.28 -21.54
C LEU A 299 -15.25 -11.22 -22.91
N PRO A 300 -14.50 -11.19 -24.02
CA PRO A 300 -15.07 -11.42 -25.34
C PRO A 300 -15.72 -12.80 -25.42
N LYS A 301 -16.74 -12.92 -26.26
CA LYS A 301 -17.46 -14.18 -26.45
C LYS A 301 -16.50 -15.31 -26.85
N ASN A 302 -16.62 -16.44 -26.18
CA ASN A 302 -15.79 -17.65 -26.40
C ASN A 302 -14.27 -17.44 -26.11
N LYS A 303 -13.91 -16.42 -25.32
CA LYS A 303 -12.53 -16.21 -24.85
C LYS A 303 -12.46 -16.35 -23.33
N ASN A 304 -11.36 -16.92 -22.87
CA ASN A 304 -11.05 -17.07 -21.45
C ASN A 304 -9.64 -16.55 -21.19
N TYR A 305 -9.53 -15.23 -20.95
CA TYR A 305 -8.27 -14.61 -20.61
C TYR A 305 -8.10 -14.54 -19.08
N LYS A 306 -6.87 -14.70 -18.62
CA LYS A 306 -6.53 -14.40 -17.22
C LYS A 306 -6.75 -12.91 -16.97
N ARG A 307 -7.45 -12.57 -15.89
CA ARG A 307 -7.71 -11.19 -15.44
C ARG A 307 -7.14 -11.04 -14.04
N CYS A 308 -5.94 -10.46 -13.94
CA CYS A 308 -5.23 -10.31 -12.68
C CYS A 308 -5.85 -9.22 -11.81
N VAL A 309 -6.04 -9.53 -10.54
CA VAL A 309 -6.55 -8.62 -9.50
C VAL A 309 -5.43 -8.21 -8.55
N ASP A 310 -4.60 -9.17 -8.13
CA ASP A 310 -3.43 -8.94 -7.26
C ASP A 310 -2.17 -9.42 -7.97
N PHE A 311 -1.33 -8.47 -8.40
CA PHE A 311 -0.11 -8.75 -9.16
C PHE A 311 1.02 -9.34 -8.32
N GLN A 312 0.99 -9.20 -6.99
CA GLN A 312 2.06 -9.70 -6.12
C GLN A 312 1.86 -11.17 -5.73
N ASN A 313 0.61 -11.61 -5.69
CA ASN A 313 0.25 -12.98 -5.30
C ASN A 313 -0.43 -13.77 -6.43
N ASP A 314 -0.41 -13.25 -7.66
CA ASP A 314 -1.02 -13.88 -8.84
C ASP A 314 -2.49 -14.29 -8.62
N VAL A 315 -3.28 -13.39 -7.98
CA VAL A 315 -4.71 -13.65 -7.77
C VAL A 315 -5.49 -13.12 -8.96
N TYR A 316 -6.28 -13.99 -9.56
CA TYR A 316 -7.10 -13.69 -10.73
C TYR A 316 -8.59 -13.60 -10.35
N VAL A 317 -9.40 -13.07 -11.26
CA VAL A 317 -10.87 -13.03 -11.10
C VAL A 317 -11.43 -14.44 -10.88
N SER A 318 -10.92 -15.44 -11.61
CA SER A 318 -11.31 -16.84 -11.48
C SER A 318 -11.09 -17.41 -10.08
N ASP A 319 -10.07 -16.95 -9.37
CA ASP A 319 -9.77 -17.44 -8.01
C ASP A 319 -10.77 -16.89 -7.00
N ILE A 320 -11.21 -15.64 -7.19
CA ILE A 320 -12.27 -15.02 -6.39
C ILE A 320 -13.62 -15.72 -6.68
N GLU A 321 -13.92 -15.96 -7.96
CA GLU A 321 -15.12 -16.71 -8.37
C GLU A 321 -15.12 -18.12 -7.77
N LEU A 322 -13.97 -18.80 -7.76
CA LEU A 322 -13.79 -20.12 -7.15
C LEU A 322 -14.01 -20.05 -5.64
N ALA A 323 -13.40 -19.10 -4.94
CA ALA A 323 -13.55 -18.94 -3.50
C ALA A 323 -15.03 -18.78 -3.09
N ILE A 324 -15.78 -17.97 -3.82
CA ILE A 324 -17.21 -17.76 -3.55
C ILE A 324 -18.02 -19.03 -3.85
N ARG A 325 -17.73 -19.74 -4.93
CA ARG A 325 -18.36 -21.03 -5.27
C ARG A 325 -18.10 -22.09 -4.21
N GLU A 326 -16.90 -22.11 -3.61
CA GLU A 326 -16.54 -22.98 -2.48
C GLU A 326 -17.17 -22.54 -1.15
N GLY A 327 -17.95 -21.45 -1.12
CA GLY A 327 -18.71 -21.01 0.04
C GLY A 327 -18.04 -19.92 0.91
N PHE A 328 -16.87 -19.40 0.51
CA PHE A 328 -16.20 -18.31 1.23
C PHE A 328 -16.82 -16.95 0.84
N ARG A 329 -17.76 -16.46 1.64
CA ARG A 329 -18.51 -15.22 1.36
C ARG A 329 -18.00 -13.98 2.08
N SER A 330 -17.33 -14.17 3.22
CA SER A 330 -16.65 -13.07 3.92
C SER A 330 -15.37 -12.69 3.20
N ILE A 331 -15.16 -11.40 2.96
CA ILE A 331 -13.93 -10.91 2.30
C ILE A 331 -12.65 -11.36 3.03
N GLU A 332 -12.68 -11.47 4.35
CA GLU A 332 -11.56 -11.96 5.15
C GLU A 332 -11.26 -13.45 4.88
N HIS A 333 -12.28 -14.25 4.55
CA HIS A 333 -12.09 -15.63 4.16
C HIS A 333 -11.65 -15.75 2.69
N VAL A 334 -12.26 -14.99 1.79
CA VAL A 334 -11.83 -14.91 0.38
C VAL A 334 -10.36 -14.50 0.31
N LYS A 335 -9.94 -13.49 1.08
CA LYS A 335 -8.55 -13.07 1.22
C LYS A 335 -7.62 -14.21 1.62
N ARG A 336 -7.98 -15.00 2.63
CA ARG A 336 -7.13 -16.13 3.10
C ARG A 336 -7.10 -17.30 2.13
N TYR A 337 -8.20 -17.55 1.45
CA TYR A 337 -8.28 -18.61 0.44
C TYR A 337 -7.46 -18.29 -0.81
N THR A 338 -7.55 -17.06 -1.29
CA THR A 338 -6.90 -16.60 -2.54
C THR A 338 -5.55 -15.93 -2.34
N THR A 339 -5.17 -15.58 -1.12
CA THR A 339 -4.04 -14.69 -0.77
C THR A 339 -4.19 -13.24 -1.24
N LEU A 340 -5.39 -12.80 -1.65
CA LEU A 340 -5.68 -11.43 -2.08
C LEU A 340 -5.26 -10.41 -1.04
N GLY A 341 -4.39 -9.46 -1.41
CA GLY A 341 -3.92 -8.38 -0.54
C GLY A 341 -3.08 -8.83 0.65
N MET A 342 -2.49 -10.03 0.60
CA MET A 342 -1.63 -10.57 1.66
C MET A 342 -0.14 -10.30 1.43
N ALA A 343 0.24 -9.75 0.30
CA ALA A 343 1.62 -9.42 -0.02
C ALA A 343 2.11 -8.15 0.71
N THR A 344 3.36 -7.77 0.45
CA THR A 344 4.05 -6.66 1.14
C THR A 344 3.41 -5.29 0.91
N ASP A 345 2.65 -5.12 -0.17
CA ASP A 345 1.87 -3.91 -0.45
C ASP A 345 0.56 -3.82 0.35
N GLN A 346 0.17 -4.89 1.06
CA GLN A 346 -1.08 -4.96 1.83
C GLN A 346 -2.34 -4.71 0.96
N GLY A 347 -2.29 -5.07 -0.32
CA GLY A 347 -3.40 -4.93 -1.25
C GLY A 347 -3.75 -3.49 -1.63
N LYS A 348 -2.78 -2.57 -1.62
CA LYS A 348 -3.01 -1.16 -1.95
C LYS A 348 -3.65 -0.93 -3.31
N THR A 349 -3.31 -1.76 -4.31
CA THR A 349 -3.86 -1.68 -5.67
C THR A 349 -4.95 -2.73 -5.95
N SER A 350 -5.09 -3.76 -5.10
CA SER A 350 -5.92 -4.93 -5.36
C SER A 350 -7.17 -5.05 -4.48
N ASN A 351 -7.10 -4.63 -3.20
CA ASN A 351 -8.17 -4.89 -2.24
C ASN A 351 -9.54 -4.35 -2.68
N LEU A 352 -9.59 -3.12 -3.16
CA LEU A 352 -10.87 -2.50 -3.54
C LEU A 352 -11.44 -3.12 -4.82
N ASN A 353 -10.59 -3.49 -5.78
CA ASN A 353 -10.99 -4.24 -6.97
C ASN A 353 -11.54 -5.64 -6.60
N GLY A 354 -10.88 -6.32 -5.65
CA GLY A 354 -11.37 -7.61 -5.13
C GLY A 354 -12.70 -7.48 -4.41
N LEU A 355 -12.88 -6.45 -3.57
CA LEU A 355 -14.15 -6.15 -2.91
C LEU A 355 -15.28 -5.90 -3.91
N GLN A 356 -15.01 -5.13 -4.96
CA GLN A 356 -15.98 -4.85 -6.01
C GLN A 356 -16.39 -6.12 -6.77
N LEU A 357 -15.44 -7.01 -7.02
CA LEU A 357 -15.73 -8.32 -7.66
C LEU A 357 -16.62 -9.17 -6.75
N VAL A 358 -16.30 -9.30 -5.47
CA VAL A 358 -17.14 -10.02 -4.50
C VAL A 358 -18.55 -9.42 -4.42
N SER A 359 -18.64 -8.08 -4.36
CA SER A 359 -19.89 -7.31 -4.38
C SER A 359 -20.73 -7.68 -5.61
N ASN A 360 -20.14 -7.67 -6.80
CA ASN A 360 -20.84 -7.98 -8.05
C ASN A 360 -21.30 -9.46 -8.11
N ILE A 361 -20.47 -10.40 -7.69
CA ILE A 361 -20.78 -11.84 -7.73
C ILE A 361 -21.88 -12.19 -6.71
N GLU A 362 -21.86 -11.59 -5.52
CA GLU A 362 -22.82 -11.82 -4.45
C GLU A 362 -24.09 -10.96 -4.58
N ASN A 363 -24.20 -10.07 -5.58
CA ASN A 363 -25.25 -9.07 -5.72
C ASN A 363 -25.47 -8.23 -4.45
N LYS A 364 -24.38 -7.81 -3.82
CA LYS A 364 -24.33 -6.96 -2.63
C LYS A 364 -23.70 -5.63 -2.96
N ILE A 365 -23.95 -4.61 -2.15
CA ILE A 365 -23.18 -3.37 -2.22
C ILE A 365 -21.85 -3.54 -1.47
N VAL A 366 -20.81 -2.78 -1.85
CA VAL A 366 -19.46 -2.86 -1.26
C VAL A 366 -19.48 -2.70 0.28
N PRO A 367 -20.26 -1.79 0.89
CA PRO A 367 -20.39 -1.70 2.34
C PRO A 367 -20.85 -2.99 3.03
N GLU A 368 -21.70 -3.79 2.39
CA GLU A 368 -22.19 -5.07 2.94
C GLU A 368 -21.13 -6.17 2.86
N VAL A 369 -20.27 -6.13 1.86
CA VAL A 369 -19.11 -7.02 1.77
C VAL A 369 -18.09 -6.67 2.85
N GLY A 370 -18.01 -5.40 3.23
CA GLY A 370 -17.08 -4.88 4.23
C GLY A 370 -15.71 -4.56 3.65
N HIS A 371 -14.70 -4.56 4.50
CA HIS A 371 -13.31 -4.34 4.09
C HIS A 371 -12.37 -5.25 4.90
N THR A 372 -11.18 -5.49 4.37
CA THR A 372 -10.14 -6.25 5.06
C THR A 372 -9.45 -5.40 6.13
N THR A 373 -9.04 -6.03 7.24
CA THR A 373 -8.25 -5.37 8.28
C THR A 373 -6.81 -5.20 7.83
N PHE A 374 -6.33 -3.96 7.91
CA PHE A 374 -4.92 -3.65 7.62
C PHE A 374 -4.07 -3.83 8.87
N ARG A 375 -2.96 -4.57 8.73
CA ARG A 375 -2.05 -4.89 9.84
C ARG A 375 -0.69 -4.21 9.67
N PRO A 376 -0.03 -3.80 10.79
CA PRO A 376 1.37 -3.40 10.71
C PRO A 376 2.27 -4.58 10.28
N PRO A 377 3.34 -4.32 9.53
CA PRO A 377 3.78 -3.02 9.03
C PRO A 377 3.00 -2.57 7.79
N TYR A 378 2.63 -1.30 7.73
CA TYR A 378 1.98 -0.69 6.56
C TYR A 378 2.84 -0.74 5.29
N THR A 379 4.14 -0.70 5.46
CA THR A 379 5.17 -0.81 4.43
C THR A 379 6.26 -1.75 4.91
N PRO A 380 7.01 -2.41 4.00
CA PRO A 380 8.08 -3.31 4.38
C PRO A 380 9.12 -2.65 5.29
N VAL A 381 9.42 -3.31 6.40
CA VAL A 381 10.43 -2.90 7.38
C VAL A 381 11.46 -4.01 7.52
N THR A 382 12.73 -3.66 7.55
CA THR A 382 13.78 -4.66 7.72
C THR A 382 13.77 -5.21 9.15
N ILE A 383 13.98 -6.50 9.29
CA ILE A 383 14.08 -7.17 10.60
C ILE A 383 15.15 -6.51 11.46
N GLY A 384 16.29 -6.11 10.85
CA GLY A 384 17.37 -5.43 11.57
C GLY A 384 16.97 -4.11 12.22
N THR A 385 16.00 -3.36 11.63
CA THR A 385 15.47 -2.13 12.24
C THR A 385 14.65 -2.44 13.49
N ILE A 386 13.85 -3.51 13.47
CA ILE A 386 13.00 -3.92 14.60
C ILE A 386 13.85 -4.50 15.73
N VAL A 387 14.79 -5.36 15.40
CA VAL A 387 15.69 -6.03 16.36
C VAL A 387 16.63 -5.03 17.05
N GLY A 388 17.07 -3.99 16.34
CA GLY A 388 17.94 -2.95 16.89
C GLY A 388 19.29 -3.50 17.38
N ARG A 389 19.53 -3.44 18.69
CA ARG A 389 20.78 -3.89 19.31
C ARG A 389 20.83 -5.39 19.62
N GLU A 390 19.70 -6.08 19.53
CA GLU A 390 19.58 -7.50 19.80
C GLU A 390 20.05 -8.35 18.62
N VAL A 391 21.34 -8.25 18.25
CA VAL A 391 21.97 -8.93 17.13
C VAL A 391 23.13 -9.79 17.58
N GLY A 392 23.53 -10.78 16.81
CA GLY A 392 24.63 -11.69 17.11
C GLY A 392 24.41 -12.39 18.46
N LYS A 393 25.38 -12.31 19.37
CA LYS A 393 25.29 -12.91 20.72
C LYS A 393 24.14 -12.37 21.58
N HIS A 394 23.60 -11.20 21.27
CA HIS A 394 22.47 -10.60 22.00
C HIS A 394 21.12 -11.01 21.45
N TYR A 395 21.06 -11.52 20.22
CA TYR A 395 19.81 -11.99 19.60
C TYR A 395 19.22 -13.20 20.33
N ARG A 396 20.12 -14.12 20.75
CA ARG A 396 19.74 -15.34 21.47
C ARG A 396 20.70 -15.57 22.63
N PRO A 397 20.61 -14.75 23.70
CA PRO A 397 21.54 -14.85 24.82
C PRO A 397 21.31 -16.17 25.57
N THR A 398 22.42 -16.86 25.88
CA THR A 398 22.37 -18.00 26.77
C THR A 398 22.25 -17.52 28.20
N ARG A 399 21.13 -17.79 28.86
CA ARG A 399 20.91 -17.50 30.28
C ARG A 399 21.39 -18.65 31.14
N LYS A 400 22.04 -18.32 32.22
CA LYS A 400 22.58 -19.28 33.19
C LYS A 400 21.93 -19.06 34.54
N SER A 401 21.63 -20.13 35.24
CA SER A 401 21.12 -20.05 36.63
C SER A 401 22.21 -19.52 37.59
N PRO A 402 21.85 -18.98 38.75
CA PRO A 402 22.83 -18.56 39.76
C PRO A 402 23.79 -19.69 40.20
N ILE A 403 23.35 -20.93 40.15
CA ILE A 403 24.15 -22.12 40.53
C ILE A 403 24.81 -22.83 39.31
N HIS A 404 24.81 -22.19 38.15
CA HIS A 404 25.34 -22.79 36.92
C HIS A 404 26.79 -23.30 37.08
N SER A 405 27.66 -22.53 37.74
CA SER A 405 29.03 -22.93 37.98
C SER A 405 29.16 -24.19 38.86
N TRP A 406 28.20 -24.45 39.74
CA TRP A 406 28.13 -25.69 40.49
C TRP A 406 27.77 -26.87 39.59
N HIS A 407 26.83 -26.69 38.71
CA HIS A 407 26.46 -27.71 37.71
C HIS A 407 27.66 -28.10 36.82
N GLU A 408 28.42 -27.09 36.33
CA GLU A 408 29.63 -27.31 35.53
C GLU A 408 30.68 -28.14 36.29
N LYS A 409 30.92 -27.76 37.55
CA LYS A 409 31.90 -28.47 38.42
C LYS A 409 31.48 -29.93 38.74
N ASN A 410 30.20 -30.23 38.64
CA ASN A 410 29.65 -31.57 38.86
C ASN A 410 29.36 -32.33 37.56
N ASN A 411 30.01 -31.96 36.46
CA ASN A 411 29.91 -32.60 35.16
C ASN A 411 28.50 -32.66 34.59
N ALA A 412 27.70 -31.62 34.77
CA ALA A 412 26.40 -31.53 34.17
C ALA A 412 26.50 -31.45 32.64
N VAL A 413 25.69 -32.27 31.97
CA VAL A 413 25.42 -32.14 30.55
C VAL A 413 24.22 -31.25 30.39
N PHE A 414 24.37 -30.19 29.63
CA PHE A 414 23.34 -29.14 29.53
C PHE A 414 22.43 -29.35 28.31
N VAL A 415 21.23 -28.78 28.43
CA VAL A 415 20.23 -28.68 27.37
C VAL A 415 19.65 -27.27 27.34
N ASP A 416 19.33 -26.76 26.13
CA ASP A 416 18.63 -25.49 25.99
C ASP A 416 17.14 -25.65 26.34
N ALA A 417 16.68 -24.89 27.32
CA ALA A 417 15.27 -24.73 27.66
C ALA A 417 14.88 -23.27 27.38
N GLY A 418 14.43 -23.02 26.16
CA GLY A 418 14.27 -21.64 25.63
C GLY A 418 15.62 -20.93 25.57
N LEU A 419 15.78 -19.86 26.33
CA LEU A 419 17.06 -19.13 26.44
C LEU A 419 17.94 -19.61 27.61
N TRP A 420 17.43 -20.49 28.45
CA TRP A 420 18.14 -20.98 29.62
C TRP A 420 18.91 -22.25 29.34
N LEU A 421 20.15 -22.30 29.78
CA LEU A 421 20.97 -23.48 29.78
C LEU A 421 20.72 -24.23 31.09
N ARG A 422 20.07 -25.41 30.98
CA ARG A 422 19.69 -26.22 32.15
C ARG A 422 20.48 -27.52 32.18
N PRO A 423 20.82 -28.04 33.39
CA PRO A 423 21.41 -29.36 33.52
C PRO A 423 20.35 -30.43 33.13
N ARG A 424 20.75 -31.34 32.23
CA ARG A 424 19.90 -32.45 31.80
C ARG A 424 20.17 -33.68 32.65
N TYR A 425 21.44 -33.95 32.93
CA TYR A 425 21.92 -35.03 33.81
C TYR A 425 23.37 -34.72 34.22
N TYR A 426 23.87 -35.43 35.25
CA TYR A 426 25.26 -35.30 35.70
C TYR A 426 26.05 -36.54 35.31
N LYS A 427 26.97 -36.38 34.39
CA LYS A 427 27.75 -37.45 33.79
C LYS A 427 28.78 -38.01 34.75
N GLN A 428 28.84 -39.35 34.90
CA GLN A 428 29.92 -40.07 35.60
C GLN A 428 30.74 -40.89 34.61
N GLY A 429 32.01 -40.60 34.49
CA GLY A 429 32.88 -41.27 33.52
C GLY A 429 32.42 -41.09 32.08
N ASN A 430 32.35 -42.17 31.32
CA ASN A 430 31.96 -42.18 29.91
C ASN A 430 30.51 -42.66 29.68
N GLU A 431 29.65 -42.60 30.71
CA GLU A 431 28.27 -43.06 30.57
C GLU A 431 27.47 -42.25 29.51
N THR A 432 26.55 -42.93 28.89
CA THR A 432 25.55 -42.38 28.00
C THR A 432 24.40 -41.73 28.79
N LEU A 433 23.55 -40.95 28.11
CA LEU A 433 22.33 -40.38 28.71
C LEU A 433 21.42 -41.49 29.31
N GLN A 434 21.29 -42.64 28.64
CA GLN A 434 20.44 -43.73 29.13
C GLN A 434 20.99 -44.38 30.37
N GLU A 435 22.32 -44.56 30.44
CA GLU A 435 22.98 -45.14 31.60
C GLU A 435 22.90 -44.18 32.79
N ALA A 436 23.14 -42.86 32.56
CA ALA A 436 22.97 -41.84 33.59
C ALA A 436 21.54 -41.79 34.12
N ALA A 437 20.53 -41.80 33.23
CA ALA A 437 19.14 -41.80 33.62
C ALA A 437 18.77 -43.04 34.50
N LYS A 438 19.25 -44.23 34.11
CA LYS A 438 19.06 -45.45 34.92
C LYS A 438 19.72 -45.35 36.30
N ARG A 439 20.93 -44.85 36.35
CA ARG A 439 21.69 -44.64 37.58
C ARG A 439 20.98 -43.62 38.51
N GLU A 440 20.59 -42.48 37.96
CA GLU A 440 19.92 -41.43 38.73
C GLU A 440 18.53 -41.93 39.25
N ALA A 441 17.75 -42.59 38.41
CA ALA A 441 16.47 -43.19 38.81
C ALA A 441 16.64 -44.25 39.90
N ALA A 442 17.69 -45.11 39.81
CA ALA A 442 18.01 -46.09 40.85
C ALA A 442 18.44 -45.41 42.16
N ASN A 443 19.19 -44.29 42.06
CA ASN A 443 19.60 -43.52 43.24
C ASN A 443 18.42 -42.91 43.99
N VAL A 444 17.45 -42.31 43.29
CA VAL A 444 16.22 -41.74 43.89
C VAL A 444 15.41 -42.80 44.65
N ARG A 445 15.44 -44.05 44.20
CA ARG A 445 14.74 -45.18 44.85
C ARG A 445 15.46 -45.66 46.15
N LYS A 446 16.76 -45.48 46.21
CA LYS A 446 17.58 -45.97 47.33
C LYS A 446 17.93 -44.86 48.32
N ASN A 447 18.03 -43.64 47.82
CA ASN A 447 18.49 -42.46 48.54
C ASN A 447 17.52 -41.30 48.29
N VAL A 448 17.93 -40.09 48.64
CA VAL A 448 17.20 -38.83 48.37
C VAL A 448 17.68 -38.25 47.03
N GLY A 449 16.75 -37.82 46.20
CA GLY A 449 17.00 -37.07 44.97
C GLY A 449 16.35 -35.71 44.98
N ILE A 450 17.00 -34.74 44.33
CA ILE A 450 16.46 -33.39 44.10
C ILE A 450 16.13 -33.28 42.58
N CYS A 451 14.92 -32.89 42.27
CA CYS A 451 14.51 -32.63 40.91
C CYS A 451 14.07 -31.18 40.74
N ASP A 452 14.64 -30.46 39.75
CA ASP A 452 14.15 -29.14 39.36
C ASP A 452 12.90 -29.35 38.47
N VAL A 453 11.78 -28.82 38.91
CA VAL A 453 10.48 -28.92 38.23
C VAL A 453 9.95 -27.60 37.71
N THR A 454 10.79 -26.53 37.68
CA THR A 454 10.42 -25.20 37.16
C THR A 454 10.47 -25.10 35.64
#